data_369212034c38c2e57e4e94e3efe41cf9
#
_entry.id   369212034c38c2e57e4e94e3efe41cf9
#
_cell.length_a   1.000
_cell.length_b   1.000
_cell.length_c   1.000
_cell.angle_alpha   90.00
_cell.angle_beta   90.00
_cell.angle_gamma   90.00
#
_symmetry.space_group_name_H-M   'P 1'
#
loop_
_entity.id
_entity.type
_entity.pdbx_description
1 polymer ?
#
loop_
_entity_poly.entity_id
_entity_poly.type
_entity_poly.pdbx_seq_one_letter_code
_entity_poly.pdbx_strand_id
1 'polypeptide(L)'
;SFEIQSINAGGVYVPPTAWTNDAEPFFPFIDTFGQYKHKTWEGKTLSLEDLQTKRKIEEKELDAMSGPANWDKYGGWINGPKLEATGFFRTHKLNGKWWLVDPDGHLFFSHGVDCVRMTDSTPIDERDLWFDQPPWKTQEFQKFITRGYSIMGHYSNQNVQCFSFAAANFYRKYGQNWVQIYPEIIQKRLRSWGFNTIGNWSDERVRLMRKTPYTDSVSSHGTPPIQGSEGYWGKFPDVFDPAFEINVRKSMESKKGKSAGDPWCIGYFSDNEMSWGDEYSLAIAALRSPPDQPAKKEFINHLKAKYTTIDELNNVWKTKYESWEALQKSQTAPDRTMAKEDLLAFYTTIAEQYFKTVRKIIKEIAPNQLYLGCRFAWVNQSAAAAAAKYCDVVSYNIYRRDVRDFKFNGNADVPLIIGEFHFGALDRGMFHTGLVPTSSQKERAAAYLDYVRSVVEHPSFVGCHWFQYQDQPTTGRALDGENYQIGLVDIADTPYKELIEVTRQVPELMYRK
;
A
#
# COMPACT_ATOMS: atom_id res chain seq x y z
N SER A 1 -7.83 26.23 20.68
CA SER A 1 -7.84 25.05 21.58
C SER A 1 -8.90 25.27 22.66
N PHE A 2 -9.64 24.24 22.99
CA PHE A 2 -10.56 24.22 24.14
C PHE A 2 -10.18 23.01 25.01
N GLU A 3 -10.39 23.16 26.31
CA GLU A 3 -10.13 22.10 27.28
C GLU A 3 -11.45 21.63 27.89
N ILE A 4 -11.71 20.32 27.86
CA ILE A 4 -12.88 19.73 28.47
C ILE A 4 -12.49 19.27 29.87
N GLN A 5 -12.93 19.97 30.90
CA GLN A 5 -12.60 19.64 32.30
C GLN A 5 -13.42 18.48 32.89
N SER A 6 -14.63 18.24 32.38
CA SER A 6 -15.42 17.07 32.75
C SER A 6 -16.49 16.77 31.72
N ILE A 7 -16.84 15.49 31.57
CA ILE A 7 -17.99 15.01 30.80
C ILE A 7 -18.84 14.20 31.79
N ASN A 8 -20.09 14.62 32.03
CA ASN A 8 -21.04 13.88 32.82
C ASN A 8 -22.15 13.34 31.93
N ALA A 9 -22.35 12.03 31.93
CA ALA A 9 -23.51 11.38 31.31
C ALA A 9 -24.53 11.07 32.38
N GLY A 10 -25.70 11.69 32.28
CA GLY A 10 -26.85 11.42 33.18
C GLY A 10 -28.02 10.86 32.36
N GLY A 11 -28.88 10.09 33.06
CA GLY A 11 -30.06 9.48 32.45
C GLY A 11 -29.97 7.97 32.30
N VAL A 12 -31.10 7.35 31.97
CA VAL A 12 -31.17 5.92 31.65
C VAL A 12 -31.00 5.78 30.14
N TYR A 13 -30.05 4.94 29.71
CA TYR A 13 -29.92 4.57 28.31
C TYR A 13 -31.20 3.86 27.86
N VAL A 14 -31.92 4.47 26.91
CA VAL A 14 -33.05 3.84 26.23
C VAL A 14 -32.56 3.38 24.85
N PRO A 15 -32.46 2.07 24.63
CA PRO A 15 -32.10 1.58 23.29
C PRO A 15 -33.07 2.12 22.23
N PRO A 16 -32.61 2.41 20.99
CA PRO A 16 -33.51 2.72 19.91
C PRO A 16 -34.63 1.67 19.78
N THR A 17 -35.84 2.09 19.48
CA THR A 17 -37.02 1.19 19.38
C THR A 17 -36.79 0.03 18.40
N ALA A 18 -35.96 0.23 17.38
CA ALA A 18 -35.52 -0.83 16.47
C ALA A 18 -34.71 -1.96 17.14
N TRP A 19 -34.19 -1.75 18.35
CA TRP A 19 -33.43 -2.75 19.11
C TRP A 19 -34.30 -3.48 20.14
N THR A 20 -35.49 -2.98 20.43
CA THR A 20 -36.37 -3.46 21.52
C THR A 20 -37.68 -4.11 21.04
N ASN A 21 -38.06 -3.94 19.78
CA ASN A 21 -39.25 -4.56 19.21
C ASN A 21 -38.88 -5.71 18.29
N ASP A 22 -39.81 -6.65 18.06
CA ASP A 22 -39.81 -7.89 17.25
C ASP A 22 -39.16 -7.80 15.83
N ALA A 23 -38.24 -6.84 15.62
CA ALA A 23 -37.33 -6.83 14.50
C ALA A 23 -36.51 -8.14 14.54
N GLU A 24 -36.32 -8.78 13.43
CA GLU A 24 -35.42 -9.92 13.29
C GLU A 24 -34.13 -9.66 14.07
N PRO A 25 -33.65 -10.62 14.87
CA PRO A 25 -32.45 -10.41 15.67
C PRO A 25 -31.30 -9.98 14.77
N PHE A 26 -30.57 -8.94 15.14
CA PHE A 26 -29.45 -8.40 14.34
C PHE A 26 -28.41 -9.50 14.01
N PHE A 27 -28.19 -10.41 14.93
CA PHE A 27 -27.32 -11.58 14.73
C PHE A 27 -28.11 -12.81 14.27
N PRO A 28 -27.58 -13.60 13.30
CA PRO A 28 -26.37 -13.37 12.53
C PRO A 28 -26.56 -12.28 11.46
N PHE A 29 -25.50 -11.49 11.17
CA PHE A 29 -25.58 -10.41 10.19
C PHE A 29 -24.70 -10.60 8.96
N ILE A 30 -23.89 -11.65 8.92
CA ILE A 30 -23.05 -12.04 7.76
C ILE A 30 -23.59 -13.33 7.18
N ASP A 31 -23.82 -13.33 5.88
CA ASP A 31 -24.30 -14.51 5.15
C ASP A 31 -23.18 -15.51 4.82
N THR A 32 -23.55 -16.64 4.21
CA THR A 32 -22.62 -17.71 3.83
C THR A 32 -21.56 -17.30 2.79
N PHE A 33 -21.74 -16.16 2.11
CA PHE A 33 -20.78 -15.59 1.15
C PHE A 33 -19.89 -14.53 1.77
N GLY A 34 -20.07 -14.19 3.05
CA GLY A 34 -19.32 -13.13 3.73
C GLY A 34 -19.91 -11.73 3.57
N GLN A 35 -21.11 -11.60 3.01
CA GLN A 35 -21.80 -10.35 2.75
C GLN A 35 -22.71 -9.96 3.92
N TYR A 36 -23.02 -8.66 4.06
CA TYR A 36 -24.04 -8.20 5.01
C TYR A 36 -25.42 -8.78 4.66
N LYS A 37 -26.06 -9.46 5.60
CA LYS A 37 -27.28 -10.24 5.39
C LYS A 37 -28.53 -9.37 5.23
N HIS A 38 -28.70 -8.35 6.11
CA HIS A 38 -29.95 -7.63 6.29
C HIS A 38 -30.23 -6.53 5.28
N LYS A 39 -29.45 -6.42 4.20
CA LYS A 39 -29.66 -5.46 3.12
C LYS A 39 -29.54 -6.11 1.75
N THR A 40 -30.35 -5.67 0.82
CA THR A 40 -30.25 -6.06 -0.58
C THR A 40 -29.70 -4.89 -1.40
N TRP A 41 -28.87 -5.19 -2.40
CA TRP A 41 -28.30 -4.22 -3.33
C TRP A 41 -28.10 -4.86 -4.71
N GLU A 42 -27.91 -4.03 -5.71
CA GLU A 42 -27.58 -4.49 -7.07
C GLU A 42 -26.25 -5.24 -7.07
N GLY A 43 -26.21 -6.45 -7.63
CA GLY A 43 -25.01 -7.28 -7.67
C GLY A 43 -24.79 -8.17 -6.44
N LYS A 44 -25.56 -8.03 -5.34
CA LYS A 44 -25.47 -8.97 -4.20
C LYS A 44 -25.59 -10.41 -4.64
N THR A 45 -24.71 -11.29 -4.17
CA THR A 45 -24.80 -12.72 -4.43
C THR A 45 -25.85 -13.36 -3.52
N LEU A 46 -26.90 -13.93 -4.12
CA LEU A 46 -28.07 -14.43 -3.40
C LEU A 46 -28.05 -15.94 -3.19
N SER A 47 -27.40 -16.68 -4.10
CA SER A 47 -27.32 -18.14 -4.05
C SER A 47 -26.09 -18.64 -4.83
N LEU A 48 -25.81 -19.94 -4.72
CA LEU A 48 -24.77 -20.59 -5.51
C LEU A 48 -25.09 -20.53 -7.02
N GLU A 49 -26.36 -20.68 -7.38
CA GLU A 49 -26.83 -20.60 -8.77
C GLU A 49 -26.62 -19.17 -9.33
N ASP A 50 -26.95 -18.14 -8.55
CA ASP A 50 -26.69 -16.75 -8.90
C ASP A 50 -25.19 -16.51 -9.11
N LEU A 51 -24.34 -17.00 -8.20
CA LEU A 51 -22.88 -16.92 -8.31
C LEU A 51 -22.37 -17.57 -9.61
N GLN A 52 -22.89 -18.75 -9.97
CA GLN A 52 -22.54 -19.45 -11.21
C GLN A 52 -23.05 -18.71 -12.46
N THR A 53 -24.22 -18.08 -12.38
CA THR A 53 -24.78 -17.29 -13.47
C THR A 53 -23.92 -16.05 -13.74
N LYS A 54 -23.54 -15.31 -12.68
CA LYS A 54 -22.61 -14.16 -12.77
C LYS A 54 -21.27 -14.55 -13.37
N ARG A 55 -20.71 -15.69 -12.96
CA ARG A 55 -19.49 -16.24 -13.56
C ARG A 55 -19.62 -16.40 -15.07
N LYS A 56 -20.69 -17.04 -15.56
CA LYS A 56 -20.89 -17.27 -17.00
C LYS A 56 -21.06 -15.96 -17.79
N ILE A 57 -21.71 -14.96 -17.19
CA ILE A 57 -21.87 -13.63 -17.79
C ILE A 57 -20.49 -12.97 -17.91
N GLU A 58 -19.72 -12.97 -16.83
CA GLU A 58 -18.38 -12.40 -16.80
C GLU A 58 -17.43 -13.07 -17.80
N GLU A 59 -17.41 -14.40 -17.86
CA GLU A 59 -16.58 -15.15 -18.82
C GLU A 59 -16.87 -14.73 -20.27
N LYS A 60 -18.14 -14.57 -20.64
CA LYS A 60 -18.52 -14.07 -21.99
C LYS A 60 -18.06 -12.63 -22.22
N GLU A 61 -18.16 -11.78 -21.21
CA GLU A 61 -17.71 -10.40 -21.30
C GLU A 61 -16.19 -10.29 -21.47
N LEU A 62 -15.43 -11.09 -20.70
CA LEU A 62 -13.96 -11.13 -20.80
C LEU A 62 -13.49 -11.67 -22.15
N ASP A 63 -14.20 -12.65 -22.74
CA ASP A 63 -13.87 -13.18 -24.06
C ASP A 63 -14.20 -12.16 -25.18
N ALA A 64 -15.25 -11.35 -24.99
CA ALA A 64 -15.62 -10.29 -25.94
C ALA A 64 -14.73 -9.05 -25.84
N MET A 65 -14.14 -8.77 -24.67
CA MET A 65 -13.32 -7.59 -24.37
C MET A 65 -11.90 -8.01 -23.98
N SER A 66 -11.09 -8.38 -24.97
CA SER A 66 -9.73 -8.92 -24.77
C SER A 66 -8.68 -7.86 -24.34
N GLY A 67 -9.07 -6.58 -24.26
CA GLY A 67 -8.23 -5.45 -23.84
C GLY A 67 -7.94 -4.43 -24.94
N PRO A 68 -7.18 -3.37 -24.64
CA PRO A 68 -6.94 -2.24 -25.54
C PRO A 68 -6.10 -2.61 -26.77
N ALA A 69 -6.57 -2.20 -27.95
CA ALA A 69 -5.88 -2.47 -29.23
C ALA A 69 -4.61 -1.62 -29.44
N ASN A 70 -4.47 -0.51 -28.69
CA ASN A 70 -3.30 0.38 -28.77
C ASN A 70 -2.15 -0.02 -27.83
N TRP A 71 -2.24 -1.19 -27.19
CA TRP A 71 -1.23 -1.73 -26.29
C TRP A 71 -0.36 -2.80 -26.96
N ASP A 72 0.92 -2.74 -26.70
CA ASP A 72 1.80 -3.86 -26.95
C ASP A 72 1.62 -4.99 -25.91
N LYS A 73 2.52 -5.96 -25.88
CA LYS A 73 2.46 -7.08 -24.93
C LYS A 73 2.59 -6.65 -23.47
N TYR A 74 3.33 -5.55 -23.19
CA TYR A 74 3.50 -4.99 -21.85
C TYR A 74 2.38 -4.01 -21.46
N GLY A 75 1.59 -3.53 -22.39
CA GLY A 75 0.61 -2.46 -22.19
C GLY A 75 1.18 -1.07 -22.48
N GLY A 76 2.33 -1.00 -23.17
CA GLY A 76 2.94 0.21 -23.67
C GLY A 76 2.22 0.75 -24.90
N TRP A 77 2.42 2.03 -25.20
CA TRP A 77 1.74 2.75 -26.28
C TRP A 77 2.30 2.41 -27.66
N ILE A 78 1.69 1.42 -28.34
CA ILE A 78 2.19 0.91 -29.64
C ILE A 78 2.16 1.97 -30.75
N ASN A 79 1.23 2.92 -30.70
CA ASN A 79 1.08 3.99 -31.71
C ASN A 79 1.82 5.29 -31.33
N GLY A 80 2.55 5.28 -30.20
CA GLY A 80 3.32 6.40 -29.71
C GLY A 80 4.75 6.46 -30.26
N PRO A 81 5.54 7.43 -29.79
CA PRO A 81 6.95 7.48 -30.09
C PRO A 81 7.68 6.20 -29.67
N LYS A 82 8.46 5.64 -30.58
CA LYS A 82 9.31 4.47 -30.33
C LYS A 82 10.70 4.93 -29.91
N LEU A 83 11.12 4.50 -28.72
CA LEU A 83 12.46 4.74 -28.18
C LEU A 83 13.32 3.48 -28.29
N GLU A 84 14.58 3.57 -27.87
CA GLU A 84 15.48 2.42 -27.81
C GLU A 84 14.96 1.35 -26.86
N ALA A 85 14.89 0.11 -27.34
CA ALA A 85 14.56 -1.06 -26.55
C ALA A 85 15.77 -1.50 -25.72
N THR A 86 15.62 -1.54 -24.39
CA THR A 86 16.72 -1.92 -23.47
C THR A 86 16.52 -3.29 -22.82
N GLY A 87 15.37 -3.91 -23.06
CA GLY A 87 14.99 -5.18 -22.44
C GLY A 87 14.45 -5.06 -21.02
N PHE A 88 14.41 -3.86 -20.44
CA PHE A 88 13.91 -3.58 -19.09
C PHE A 88 13.19 -2.24 -19.03
N PHE A 89 12.33 -2.07 -18.01
CA PHE A 89 11.69 -0.79 -17.75
C PHE A 89 12.70 0.28 -17.33
N ARG A 90 12.51 1.48 -17.84
CA ARG A 90 13.31 2.66 -17.48
C ARG A 90 12.47 3.92 -17.46
N THR A 91 13.01 5.01 -16.91
CA THR A 91 12.38 6.33 -16.93
C THR A 91 12.89 7.14 -18.12
N HIS A 92 12.03 8.00 -18.67
CA HIS A 92 12.40 8.94 -19.75
C HIS A 92 11.54 10.19 -19.68
N LYS A 93 12.16 11.35 -19.93
CA LYS A 93 11.41 12.61 -20.01
C LYS A 93 11.25 13.01 -21.47
N LEU A 94 10.00 13.11 -21.94
CA LEU A 94 9.67 13.50 -23.30
C LEU A 94 8.72 14.69 -23.28
N ASN A 95 9.07 15.77 -24.00
CA ASN A 95 8.25 16.98 -24.12
C ASN A 95 7.78 17.55 -22.76
N GLY A 96 8.66 17.54 -21.76
CA GLY A 96 8.37 18.09 -20.44
C GLY A 96 7.64 17.14 -19.48
N LYS A 97 7.18 15.97 -19.96
CA LYS A 97 6.50 14.94 -19.14
C LYS A 97 7.40 13.74 -18.91
N TRP A 98 7.38 13.24 -17.66
CA TRP A 98 8.01 11.97 -17.30
C TRP A 98 7.16 10.77 -17.73
N TRP A 99 7.83 9.72 -18.20
CA TRP A 99 7.26 8.45 -18.62
C TRP A 99 8.09 7.29 -18.09
N LEU A 100 7.48 6.15 -17.93
CA LEU A 100 8.19 4.89 -18.03
C LEU A 100 8.34 4.53 -19.51
N VAL A 101 9.34 3.73 -19.81
CA VAL A 101 9.54 3.11 -21.13
C VAL A 101 9.61 1.61 -20.88
N ASP A 102 8.84 0.84 -21.62
CA ASP A 102 8.82 -0.61 -21.48
C ASP A 102 10.07 -1.28 -22.09
N PRO A 103 10.26 -2.59 -21.87
CA PRO A 103 11.42 -3.31 -22.40
C PRO A 103 11.59 -3.24 -23.91
N ASP A 104 10.50 -3.12 -24.67
CA ASP A 104 10.50 -3.04 -26.12
C ASP A 104 10.64 -1.59 -26.67
N GLY A 105 10.70 -0.59 -25.78
CA GLY A 105 10.94 0.82 -26.10
C GLY A 105 9.68 1.66 -26.34
N HIS A 106 8.49 1.20 -25.96
CA HIS A 106 7.29 2.02 -26.01
C HIS A 106 7.11 2.85 -24.74
N LEU A 107 6.51 4.04 -24.89
CA LEU A 107 6.11 4.82 -23.74
C LEU A 107 5.08 4.03 -22.93
N PHE A 108 5.23 4.06 -21.61
CA PHE A 108 4.43 3.29 -20.69
C PHE A 108 3.98 4.19 -19.53
N PHE A 109 2.69 4.19 -19.24
CA PHE A 109 2.13 4.76 -18.01
C PHE A 109 1.61 3.61 -17.14
N SER A 110 2.09 3.50 -15.89
CA SER A 110 1.75 2.39 -15.01
C SER A 110 0.36 2.58 -14.40
N HIS A 111 -0.66 1.97 -15.01
CA HIS A 111 -2.02 1.92 -14.47
C HIS A 111 -2.21 0.58 -13.77
N GLY A 112 -2.06 0.60 -12.44
CA GLY A 112 -1.94 -0.60 -11.63
C GLY A 112 -3.04 -0.82 -10.60
N VAL A 113 -3.03 -2.02 -10.04
CA VAL A 113 -3.86 -2.39 -8.89
C VAL A 113 -3.06 -3.24 -7.90
N ASP A 114 -3.13 -2.86 -6.63
CA ASP A 114 -2.46 -3.53 -5.51
C ASP A 114 -3.27 -4.72 -4.99
N CYS A 115 -2.60 -5.59 -4.24
CA CYS A 115 -3.24 -6.69 -3.53
C CYS A 115 -4.09 -7.58 -4.45
N VAL A 116 -3.57 -7.90 -5.64
CA VAL A 116 -4.20 -8.88 -6.54
C VAL A 116 -4.02 -10.27 -5.94
N ARG A 117 -4.84 -10.57 -4.93
CA ARG A 117 -4.74 -11.79 -4.12
C ARG A 117 -6.06 -12.07 -3.40
N MET A 118 -6.19 -13.28 -2.85
CA MET A 118 -7.34 -13.73 -2.03
C MET A 118 -6.92 -13.97 -0.56
N THR A 119 -6.05 -13.15 -0.01
CA THR A 119 -5.42 -13.37 1.30
C THR A 119 -6.00 -12.56 2.44
N ASP A 120 -6.82 -11.56 2.18
CA ASP A 120 -7.49 -10.83 3.25
C ASP A 120 -8.59 -11.70 3.83
N SER A 121 -8.36 -12.20 5.04
CA SER A 121 -9.23 -13.18 5.69
C SER A 121 -9.98 -12.56 6.87
N THR A 122 -11.20 -13.05 7.09
CA THR A 122 -12.12 -12.63 8.14
C THR A 122 -11.76 -13.32 9.45
N PRO A 123 -11.42 -12.63 10.54
CA PRO A 123 -11.29 -13.22 11.86
C PRO A 123 -12.60 -13.89 12.30
N ILE A 124 -12.50 -15.11 12.83
CA ILE A 124 -13.66 -15.90 13.27
C ILE A 124 -13.63 -16.27 14.75
N ASP A 125 -12.50 -16.06 15.43
CA ASP A 125 -12.42 -16.29 16.88
C ASP A 125 -13.43 -15.38 17.62
N GLU A 126 -14.17 -15.96 18.55
CA GLU A 126 -15.18 -15.27 19.39
C GLU A 126 -16.35 -14.63 18.60
N ARG A 127 -16.54 -14.99 17.32
CA ARG A 127 -17.53 -14.37 16.42
C ARG A 127 -18.56 -15.33 15.85
N ASP A 128 -18.75 -16.52 16.42
CA ASP A 128 -19.68 -17.53 15.89
C ASP A 128 -21.11 -17.01 15.66
N LEU A 129 -21.60 -16.14 16.53
CA LEU A 129 -22.93 -15.54 16.41
C LEU A 129 -23.08 -14.54 15.25
N TRP A 130 -21.98 -14.09 14.65
CA TRP A 130 -22.04 -13.09 13.58
C TRP A 130 -22.43 -13.68 12.23
N PHE A 131 -22.20 -15.00 12.04
CA PHE A 131 -22.26 -15.66 10.75
C PHE A 131 -23.46 -16.60 10.63
N ASP A 132 -24.24 -16.43 9.56
CA ASP A 132 -25.32 -17.35 9.19
C ASP A 132 -24.72 -18.55 8.46
N GLN A 133 -24.99 -19.77 8.97
CA GLN A 133 -24.47 -21.02 8.40
C GLN A 133 -22.98 -20.95 8.05
N PRO A 134 -22.07 -20.74 9.04
CA PRO A 134 -20.65 -20.54 8.80
C PRO A 134 -20.05 -21.67 7.94
N PRO A 135 -19.45 -21.38 6.75
CA PRO A 135 -18.97 -22.42 5.84
C PRO A 135 -17.91 -23.34 6.46
N TRP A 136 -17.07 -22.83 7.34
CA TRP A 136 -16.00 -23.59 8.01
C TRP A 136 -16.47 -24.68 8.95
N LYS A 137 -17.76 -24.73 9.28
CA LYS A 137 -18.34 -25.85 10.05
C LYS A 137 -18.53 -27.10 9.19
N THR A 138 -18.41 -26.98 7.87
CA THR A 138 -18.46 -28.14 6.95
C THR A 138 -17.04 -28.57 6.57
N GLN A 139 -16.80 -29.87 6.44
CA GLN A 139 -15.51 -30.46 6.11
C GLN A 139 -14.92 -29.88 4.79
N GLU A 140 -15.77 -29.66 3.79
CA GLU A 140 -15.37 -29.13 2.49
C GLU A 140 -14.68 -27.77 2.56
N PHE A 141 -15.14 -26.87 3.46
CA PHE A 141 -14.67 -25.50 3.56
C PHE A 141 -13.60 -25.27 4.65
N GLN A 142 -13.28 -26.27 5.45
CA GLN A 142 -12.21 -26.15 6.46
C GLN A 142 -10.84 -25.79 5.87
N LYS A 143 -10.58 -26.17 4.61
CA LYS A 143 -9.37 -25.83 3.87
C LYS A 143 -9.15 -24.32 3.65
N PHE A 144 -10.15 -23.49 3.86
CA PHE A 144 -10.08 -22.03 3.76
C PHE A 144 -9.87 -21.34 5.13
N ILE A 145 -9.74 -22.13 6.20
CA ILE A 145 -9.32 -21.62 7.50
C ILE A 145 -7.83 -21.24 7.40
N THR A 146 -7.52 -20.04 7.86
CA THR A 146 -6.17 -19.48 7.88
C THR A 146 -5.85 -18.92 9.27
N ARG A 147 -4.66 -18.40 9.46
CA ARG A 147 -4.28 -17.62 10.64
C ARG A 147 -3.75 -16.25 10.21
N GLY A 148 -4.15 -15.22 10.91
CA GLY A 148 -3.65 -13.86 10.75
C GLY A 148 -3.07 -13.34 12.04
N TYR A 149 -2.02 -12.52 11.94
CA TYR A 149 -1.50 -11.75 13.07
C TYR A 149 -2.09 -10.34 13.02
N SER A 150 -2.62 -9.88 14.15
CA SER A 150 -3.18 -8.54 14.28
C SER A 150 -2.17 -7.61 14.95
N ILE A 151 -1.91 -6.47 14.32
CA ILE A 151 -0.99 -5.45 14.85
C ILE A 151 -1.73 -4.36 15.64
N MET A 152 -3.03 -4.20 15.39
CA MET A 152 -3.87 -3.22 16.09
C MET A 152 -5.35 -3.64 16.09
N GLY A 153 -6.19 -2.87 16.76
CA GLY A 153 -7.62 -3.15 16.88
C GLY A 153 -7.95 -4.19 17.94
N HIS A 154 -9.10 -4.86 17.81
CA HIS A 154 -9.64 -5.79 18.81
C HIS A 154 -8.69 -6.94 19.17
N TYR A 155 -8.00 -7.49 18.19
CA TYR A 155 -7.08 -8.61 18.37
C TYR A 155 -5.60 -8.18 18.43
N SER A 156 -5.32 -6.93 18.79
CA SER A 156 -3.94 -6.39 18.80
C SER A 156 -2.93 -7.33 19.47
N ASN A 157 -1.82 -7.59 18.77
CA ASN A 157 -0.73 -8.48 19.18
C ASN A 157 -1.13 -9.96 19.37
N GLN A 158 -2.18 -10.42 18.66
CA GLN A 158 -2.65 -11.81 18.72
C GLN A 158 -2.60 -12.48 17.35
N ASN A 159 -2.40 -13.79 17.36
CA ASN A 159 -2.66 -14.66 16.22
C ASN A 159 -4.10 -15.16 16.31
N VAL A 160 -4.90 -14.84 15.30
CA VAL A 160 -6.33 -15.17 15.24
C VAL A 160 -6.62 -16.18 14.14
N GLN A 161 -7.59 -17.04 14.40
CA GLN A 161 -8.14 -17.91 13.38
C GLN A 161 -9.02 -17.09 12.43
N CYS A 162 -8.85 -17.29 11.14
CA CYS A 162 -9.55 -16.56 10.11
C CYS A 162 -10.16 -17.52 9.09
N PHE A 163 -11.14 -17.01 8.33
CA PHE A 163 -11.71 -17.70 7.18
C PHE A 163 -11.62 -16.83 5.94
N SER A 164 -11.12 -17.39 4.82
CA SER A 164 -11.06 -16.69 3.55
C SER A 164 -12.35 -16.86 2.75
N PHE A 165 -13.29 -15.92 2.90
CA PHE A 165 -14.50 -15.90 2.06
C PHE A 165 -14.16 -15.71 0.58
N ALA A 166 -13.17 -14.88 0.27
CA ALA A 166 -12.70 -14.67 -1.10
C ALA A 166 -12.31 -15.97 -1.79
N ALA A 167 -11.44 -16.77 -1.18
CA ALA A 167 -11.02 -18.06 -1.72
C ALA A 167 -12.16 -19.07 -1.76
N ALA A 168 -13.02 -19.11 -0.74
CA ALA A 168 -14.18 -19.99 -0.67
C ALA A 168 -15.20 -19.67 -1.78
N ASN A 169 -15.45 -18.38 -2.06
CA ASN A 169 -16.37 -17.96 -3.12
C ASN A 169 -15.77 -18.22 -4.51
N PHE A 170 -14.48 -18.02 -4.68
CA PHE A 170 -13.82 -18.37 -5.93
C PHE A 170 -13.84 -19.90 -6.17
N TYR A 171 -13.65 -20.70 -5.12
CA TYR A 171 -13.84 -22.15 -5.17
C TYR A 171 -15.29 -22.54 -5.55
N ARG A 172 -16.31 -21.86 -4.99
CA ARG A 172 -17.71 -22.07 -5.37
C ARG A 172 -17.98 -21.76 -6.84
N LYS A 173 -17.26 -20.77 -7.40
CA LYS A 173 -17.35 -20.43 -8.84
C LYS A 173 -16.70 -21.48 -9.74
N TYR A 174 -15.49 -21.95 -9.41
CA TYR A 174 -14.61 -22.67 -10.33
C TYR A 174 -14.34 -24.11 -9.92
N GLY A 175 -14.84 -24.56 -8.76
CA GLY A 175 -14.67 -25.94 -8.30
C GLY A 175 -13.24 -26.28 -7.89
N GLN A 176 -12.89 -27.57 -7.96
CA GLN A 176 -11.62 -28.10 -7.43
C GLN A 176 -10.37 -27.49 -8.08
N ASN A 177 -10.47 -27.07 -9.33
CA ASN A 177 -9.33 -26.50 -10.08
C ASN A 177 -9.15 -24.98 -9.88
N TRP A 178 -9.83 -24.38 -8.91
CA TRP A 178 -9.84 -22.93 -8.68
C TRP A 178 -8.45 -22.33 -8.51
N VAL A 179 -7.51 -23.06 -7.92
CA VAL A 179 -6.12 -22.58 -7.66
C VAL A 179 -5.37 -22.34 -8.97
N GLN A 180 -5.56 -23.24 -9.97
CA GLN A 180 -4.95 -23.13 -11.30
C GLN A 180 -5.68 -22.11 -12.17
N ILE A 181 -7.00 -22.01 -12.01
CA ILE A 181 -7.85 -21.10 -12.80
C ILE A 181 -7.65 -19.64 -12.37
N TYR A 182 -7.42 -19.40 -11.07
CA TYR A 182 -7.33 -18.03 -10.51
C TYR A 182 -6.35 -17.14 -11.27
N PRO A 183 -5.08 -17.50 -11.46
CA PRO A 183 -4.15 -16.64 -12.17
C PRO A 183 -4.58 -16.30 -13.60
N GLU A 184 -5.19 -17.26 -14.32
CA GLU A 184 -5.65 -17.06 -15.69
C GLU A 184 -6.82 -16.06 -15.77
N ILE A 185 -7.80 -16.20 -14.89
CA ILE A 185 -8.95 -15.27 -14.81
C ILE A 185 -8.47 -13.87 -14.44
N ILE A 186 -7.56 -13.75 -13.48
CA ILE A 186 -7.01 -12.44 -13.09
C ILE A 186 -6.30 -11.77 -14.26
N GLN A 187 -5.47 -12.47 -15.02
CA GLN A 187 -4.79 -11.90 -16.18
C GLN A 187 -5.80 -11.43 -17.25
N LYS A 188 -6.87 -12.20 -17.51
CA LYS A 188 -7.95 -11.78 -18.40
C LYS A 188 -8.66 -10.52 -17.88
N ARG A 189 -9.01 -10.49 -16.58
CA ARG A 189 -9.65 -9.34 -15.93
C ARG A 189 -8.80 -8.08 -16.07
N LEU A 190 -7.55 -8.14 -15.64
CA LEU A 190 -6.66 -6.97 -15.69
C LEU A 190 -6.58 -6.38 -17.08
N ARG A 191 -6.31 -7.20 -18.09
CA ARG A 191 -6.21 -6.74 -19.47
C ARG A 191 -7.54 -6.19 -20.00
N SER A 192 -8.65 -6.90 -19.78
CA SER A 192 -9.98 -6.48 -20.20
C SER A 192 -10.44 -5.18 -19.51
N TRP A 193 -10.03 -5.00 -18.26
CA TRP A 193 -10.40 -3.82 -17.44
C TRP A 193 -9.45 -2.63 -17.63
N GLY A 194 -8.44 -2.75 -18.47
CA GLY A 194 -7.53 -1.65 -18.79
C GLY A 194 -6.40 -1.43 -17.80
N PHE A 195 -6.04 -2.46 -17.01
CA PHE A 195 -4.86 -2.43 -16.15
C PHE A 195 -3.66 -3.06 -16.84
N ASN A 196 -2.52 -2.37 -16.83
CA ASN A 196 -1.26 -2.86 -17.36
C ASN A 196 -0.19 -3.10 -16.29
N THR A 197 -0.54 -2.99 -15.01
CA THR A 197 0.40 -3.23 -13.92
C THR A 197 -0.26 -3.99 -12.77
N ILE A 198 0.39 -5.07 -12.33
CA ILE A 198 0.08 -5.74 -11.07
C ILE A 198 0.89 -5.06 -9.98
N GLY A 199 0.21 -4.39 -9.05
CA GLY A 199 0.83 -3.60 -7.99
C GLY A 199 1.35 -4.43 -6.82
N ASN A 200 1.67 -3.74 -5.74
CA ASN A 200 2.33 -4.30 -4.57
C ASN A 200 1.46 -5.36 -3.85
N TRP A 201 2.10 -6.26 -3.11
CA TRP A 201 1.48 -7.34 -2.30
C TRP A 201 0.56 -8.31 -3.07
N SER A 202 0.74 -8.42 -4.36
CA SER A 202 -0.02 -9.32 -5.23
C SER A 202 0.52 -10.75 -5.22
N ASP A 203 -0.34 -11.71 -5.55
CA ASP A 203 -0.01 -13.13 -5.61
C ASP A 203 1.12 -13.41 -6.61
N GLU A 204 2.16 -14.09 -6.13
CA GLU A 204 3.33 -14.45 -6.94
C GLU A 204 2.95 -15.29 -8.17
N ARG A 205 1.95 -16.17 -8.04
CA ARG A 205 1.48 -17.01 -9.15
C ARG A 205 0.90 -16.18 -10.29
N VAL A 206 0.21 -15.06 -9.96
CA VAL A 206 -0.33 -14.12 -10.96
C VAL A 206 0.80 -13.33 -11.62
N ARG A 207 1.73 -12.79 -10.82
CA ARG A 207 2.85 -11.98 -11.31
C ARG A 207 3.77 -12.78 -12.23
N LEU A 208 4.14 -13.99 -11.83
CA LEU A 208 5.08 -14.84 -12.57
C LEU A 208 4.50 -15.53 -13.81
N MET A 209 3.21 -15.31 -14.13
CA MET A 209 2.68 -15.67 -15.45
C MET A 209 3.31 -14.86 -16.59
N ARG A 210 3.86 -13.68 -16.28
CA ARG A 210 4.50 -12.79 -17.28
C ARG A 210 3.56 -12.44 -18.44
N LYS A 211 2.31 -12.07 -18.11
CA LYS A 211 1.28 -11.61 -19.06
C LYS A 211 0.92 -10.14 -18.82
N THR A 212 1.20 -9.63 -17.64
CA THR A 212 1.05 -8.22 -17.24
C THR A 212 2.29 -7.81 -16.45
N PRO A 213 2.91 -6.66 -16.74
CA PRO A 213 3.97 -6.07 -15.92
C PRO A 213 3.59 -5.98 -14.45
N TYR A 214 4.59 -6.03 -13.59
CA TYR A 214 4.33 -5.99 -12.15
C TYR A 214 5.41 -5.24 -11.37
N THR A 215 5.05 -4.77 -10.18
CA THR A 215 5.99 -4.31 -9.17
C THR A 215 6.20 -5.38 -8.10
N ASP A 216 7.33 -5.33 -7.42
CA ASP A 216 7.59 -6.17 -6.26
C ASP A 216 8.09 -5.28 -5.11
N SER A 217 8.36 -5.86 -3.95
CA SER A 217 8.80 -5.12 -2.78
C SER A 217 9.99 -5.75 -2.08
N VAL A 218 10.78 -4.90 -1.45
CA VAL A 218 11.82 -5.27 -0.49
C VAL A 218 11.48 -4.70 0.86
N SER A 219 11.94 -5.34 1.93
CA SER A 219 11.59 -4.94 3.28
C SER A 219 12.81 -4.93 4.19
N SER A 220 12.85 -3.95 5.08
CA SER A 220 13.78 -3.87 6.20
C SER A 220 13.27 -4.59 7.45
N HIS A 221 12.16 -5.33 7.36
CA HIS A 221 11.50 -6.00 8.49
C HIS A 221 12.49 -6.87 9.29
N GLY A 222 12.37 -6.80 10.62
CA GLY A 222 13.29 -7.46 11.55
C GLY A 222 14.50 -6.61 11.96
N THR A 223 14.66 -5.41 11.39
CA THR A 223 15.66 -4.45 11.86
C THR A 223 15.25 -3.87 13.21
N PRO A 224 16.16 -3.81 14.22
CA PRO A 224 15.88 -3.11 15.46
C PRO A 224 15.50 -1.66 15.16
N PRO A 225 14.42 -1.14 15.80
CA PRO A 225 14.01 0.23 15.55
C PRO A 225 14.85 1.25 16.33
N ILE A 226 14.86 2.50 15.89
CA ILE A 226 15.27 3.63 16.72
C ILE A 226 14.28 3.71 17.89
N GLN A 227 14.73 3.35 19.10
CA GLN A 227 13.84 3.16 20.27
C GLN A 227 13.07 4.41 20.65
N GLY A 228 13.65 5.59 20.49
CA GLY A 228 13.00 6.87 20.75
C GLY A 228 12.02 7.33 19.67
N SER A 229 11.85 6.60 18.58
CA SER A 229 10.91 6.95 17.50
C SER A 229 9.49 6.45 17.82
N GLU A 230 8.52 7.06 17.14
CA GLU A 230 7.11 6.68 17.16
C GLU A 230 6.61 6.52 15.72
N GLY A 231 5.50 5.80 15.52
CA GLY A 231 4.92 5.67 14.19
C GLY A 231 3.63 4.88 14.15
N TYR A 232 2.81 5.18 13.16
CA TYR A 232 1.49 4.54 12.98
C TYR A 232 1.63 3.03 12.73
N TRP A 233 2.48 2.64 11.78
CA TRP A 233 2.76 1.23 11.47
C TRP A 233 3.90 0.63 12.30
N GLY A 234 4.48 1.40 13.21
CA GLY A 234 5.60 1.01 14.04
C GLY A 234 6.73 2.03 14.05
N LYS A 235 7.74 1.76 14.88
CA LYS A 235 8.91 2.61 15.00
C LYS A 235 9.80 2.54 13.76
N PHE A 236 10.52 3.62 13.47
CA PHE A 236 11.43 3.71 12.34
C PHE A 236 12.65 2.75 12.52
N PRO A 237 13.06 1.98 11.49
CA PRO A 237 14.21 1.07 11.59
C PRO A 237 15.51 1.86 11.82
N ASP A 238 16.43 1.33 12.63
CA ASP A 238 17.75 1.92 12.79
C ASP A 238 18.63 1.57 11.58
N VAL A 239 18.80 2.54 10.68
CA VAL A 239 19.56 2.38 9.43
C VAL A 239 21.08 2.24 9.63
N PHE A 240 21.58 2.48 10.85
CA PHE A 240 22.96 2.30 11.24
C PHE A 240 23.20 0.96 11.97
N ASP A 241 22.11 0.24 12.32
CA ASP A 241 22.23 -1.12 12.81
C ASP A 241 22.64 -2.06 11.67
N PRO A 242 23.65 -2.92 11.83
CA PRO A 242 24.05 -3.88 10.80
C PRO A 242 22.91 -4.78 10.30
N ALA A 243 21.90 -5.04 11.14
CA ALA A 243 20.72 -5.81 10.77
C ALA A 243 19.92 -5.15 9.63
N PHE A 244 20.00 -3.81 9.45
CA PHE A 244 19.31 -3.13 8.37
C PHE A 244 19.78 -3.61 6.99
N GLU A 245 21.08 -3.54 6.71
CA GLU A 245 21.63 -4.04 5.45
C GLU A 245 21.40 -5.55 5.28
N ILE A 246 21.55 -6.33 6.34
CA ILE A 246 21.34 -7.78 6.34
C ILE A 246 19.91 -8.13 5.95
N ASN A 247 18.90 -7.49 6.56
CA ASN A 247 17.50 -7.79 6.31
C ASN A 247 17.04 -7.34 4.92
N VAL A 248 17.43 -6.14 4.48
CA VAL A 248 17.14 -5.66 3.11
C VAL A 248 17.78 -6.62 2.09
N ARG A 249 19.03 -7.04 2.31
CA ARG A 249 19.74 -7.99 1.44
C ARG A 249 19.02 -9.34 1.41
N LYS A 250 18.65 -9.89 2.56
CA LYS A 250 17.88 -11.13 2.66
C LYS A 250 16.56 -11.04 1.89
N SER A 251 15.86 -9.90 2.02
CA SER A 251 14.63 -9.64 1.27
C SER A 251 14.88 -9.64 -0.25
N MET A 252 15.93 -8.96 -0.73
CA MET A 252 16.28 -8.95 -2.16
C MET A 252 16.79 -10.30 -2.67
N GLU A 253 17.57 -11.04 -1.89
CA GLU A 253 18.05 -12.38 -2.27
C GLU A 253 16.89 -13.35 -2.54
N SER A 254 15.78 -13.22 -1.80
CA SER A 254 14.56 -14.01 -2.01
C SER A 254 13.89 -13.78 -3.37
N LYS A 255 14.29 -12.73 -4.09
CA LYS A 255 13.76 -12.37 -5.42
C LYS A 255 14.54 -13.03 -6.57
N LYS A 256 15.71 -13.60 -6.31
CA LYS A 256 16.49 -14.34 -7.31
C LYS A 256 15.71 -15.54 -7.86
N GLY A 257 15.74 -15.71 -9.19
CA GLY A 257 14.95 -16.71 -9.91
C GLY A 257 13.45 -16.41 -10.02
N LYS A 258 13.00 -15.25 -9.51
CA LYS A 258 11.61 -14.77 -9.55
C LYS A 258 11.55 -13.42 -10.27
N SER A 259 11.56 -12.32 -9.52
CA SER A 259 11.45 -10.96 -10.04
C SER A 259 12.80 -10.30 -10.36
N ALA A 260 13.91 -10.74 -9.73
CA ALA A 260 15.22 -10.21 -10.04
C ALA A 260 15.71 -10.65 -11.42
N GLY A 261 15.93 -9.68 -12.32
CA GLY A 261 16.29 -9.92 -13.71
C GLY A 261 15.11 -10.26 -14.62
N ASP A 262 13.87 -10.21 -14.15
CA ASP A 262 12.67 -10.46 -14.96
C ASP A 262 12.27 -9.18 -15.72
N PRO A 263 12.24 -9.18 -17.07
CA PRO A 263 11.80 -8.02 -17.88
C PRO A 263 10.37 -7.55 -17.57
N TRP A 264 9.52 -8.40 -17.02
CA TRP A 264 8.15 -8.04 -16.63
C TRP A 264 8.08 -7.31 -15.27
N CYS A 265 9.14 -7.38 -14.47
CA CYS A 265 9.24 -6.64 -13.22
C CYS A 265 9.69 -5.20 -13.48
N ILE A 266 8.81 -4.23 -13.26
CA ILE A 266 9.10 -2.80 -13.40
C ILE A 266 10.19 -2.37 -12.40
N GLY A 267 10.05 -2.81 -11.15
CA GLY A 267 10.96 -2.44 -10.07
C GLY A 267 10.44 -2.80 -8.69
N TYR A 268 11.13 -2.29 -7.69
CA TYR A 268 10.89 -2.58 -6.28
C TYR A 268 10.51 -1.33 -5.50
N PHE A 269 9.41 -1.40 -4.77
CA PHE A 269 9.16 -0.52 -3.64
C PHE A 269 9.94 -1.02 -2.42
N SER A 270 10.32 -0.14 -1.50
CA SER A 270 10.92 -0.53 -0.22
C SER A 270 10.03 -0.13 0.94
N ASP A 271 9.76 -1.07 1.85
CA ASP A 271 8.86 -0.85 2.99
C ASP A 271 7.52 -0.20 2.57
N ASN A 272 6.80 0.46 3.47
CA ASN A 272 5.58 1.20 3.17
C ASN A 272 5.22 2.17 4.29
N GLU A 273 4.88 3.42 3.96
CA GLU A 273 4.31 4.42 4.86
C GLU A 273 5.04 4.57 6.20
N MET A 274 6.37 4.49 6.15
CA MET A 274 7.19 4.66 7.35
C MET A 274 7.00 6.06 7.94
N SER A 275 7.12 6.14 9.25
CA SER A 275 6.92 7.37 10.01
C SER A 275 8.15 8.28 9.96
N TRP A 276 8.28 9.01 8.86
CA TRP A 276 9.37 9.97 8.64
C TRP A 276 9.30 11.20 9.57
N GLY A 277 8.10 11.55 10.07
CA GLY A 277 7.89 12.70 10.94
C GLY A 277 8.25 14.05 10.28
N ASP A 278 8.59 15.04 11.12
CA ASP A 278 9.14 16.31 10.65
C ASP A 278 10.68 16.24 10.50
N GLU A 279 11.31 17.32 10.02
CA GLU A 279 12.74 17.38 9.69
C GLU A 279 13.71 17.14 10.86
N TYR A 280 13.22 17.00 12.09
CA TYR A 280 14.02 16.77 13.29
C TYR A 280 13.66 15.48 14.01
N SER A 281 12.50 14.91 13.72
CA SER A 281 11.90 13.82 14.49
C SER A 281 12.82 12.63 14.67
N LEU A 282 13.46 12.14 13.61
CA LEU A 282 14.34 10.96 13.70
C LEU A 282 15.66 11.27 14.40
N ALA A 283 16.21 12.47 14.26
CA ALA A 283 17.40 12.90 14.98
C ALA A 283 17.12 13.02 16.49
N ILE A 284 15.99 13.63 16.86
CA ILE A 284 15.52 13.69 18.24
C ILE A 284 15.28 12.28 18.79
N ALA A 285 14.66 11.39 18.01
CA ALA A 285 14.43 10.01 18.38
C ALA A 285 15.75 9.26 18.67
N ALA A 286 16.78 9.47 17.84
CA ALA A 286 18.10 8.91 18.09
C ALA A 286 18.68 9.37 19.43
N LEU A 287 18.58 10.67 19.77
CA LEU A 287 19.06 11.20 21.07
C LEU A 287 18.27 10.64 22.25
N ARG A 288 16.97 10.44 22.11
CA ARG A 288 16.09 9.86 23.15
C ARG A 288 16.26 8.36 23.33
N SER A 289 16.96 7.70 22.43
CA SER A 289 17.22 6.27 22.49
C SER A 289 18.25 5.90 23.57
N PRO A 290 18.36 4.62 23.96
CA PRO A 290 19.40 4.13 24.87
C PRO A 290 20.83 4.44 24.39
N PRO A 291 21.82 4.46 25.30
CA PRO A 291 23.21 4.84 24.97
C PRO A 291 23.89 3.95 23.92
N ASP A 292 23.46 2.72 23.78
CA ASP A 292 24.01 1.72 22.85
C ASP A 292 23.37 1.73 21.47
N GLN A 293 22.29 2.51 21.28
CA GLN A 293 21.59 2.64 19.99
C GLN A 293 22.54 3.07 18.86
N PRO A 294 22.66 2.33 17.75
CA PRO A 294 23.57 2.67 16.66
C PRO A 294 23.34 4.07 16.08
N ALA A 295 22.10 4.47 15.81
CA ALA A 295 21.79 5.82 15.33
C ALA A 295 22.27 6.92 16.30
N LYS A 296 22.17 6.69 17.61
CA LYS A 296 22.64 7.64 18.61
C LYS A 296 24.17 7.75 18.61
N LYS A 297 24.86 6.62 18.55
CA LYS A 297 26.33 6.61 18.46
C LYS A 297 26.82 7.35 17.23
N GLU A 298 26.16 7.11 16.09
CA GLU A 298 26.50 7.79 14.84
C GLU A 298 26.24 9.29 14.93
N PHE A 299 25.12 9.72 15.54
CA PHE A 299 24.87 11.15 15.74
C PHE A 299 25.96 11.80 16.62
N ILE A 300 26.35 11.15 17.71
CA ILE A 300 27.40 11.67 18.57
C ILE A 300 28.76 11.74 17.83
N ASN A 301 29.05 10.78 16.95
CA ASN A 301 30.24 10.83 16.10
C ASN A 301 30.21 12.05 15.16
N HIS A 302 29.08 12.34 14.55
CA HIS A 302 28.89 13.54 13.73
C HIS A 302 29.11 14.83 14.54
N LEU A 303 28.57 14.89 15.77
CA LEU A 303 28.76 16.02 16.66
C LEU A 303 30.22 16.18 17.06
N LYS A 304 30.92 15.09 17.42
CA LYS A 304 32.36 15.11 17.73
C LYS A 304 33.21 15.53 16.54
N ALA A 305 32.81 15.21 15.32
CA ALA A 305 33.52 15.65 14.11
C ALA A 305 33.32 17.16 13.83
N LYS A 306 32.16 17.71 14.21
CA LYS A 306 31.82 19.12 14.03
C LYS A 306 32.37 19.98 15.19
N TYR A 307 32.24 19.49 16.42
CA TYR A 307 32.62 20.18 17.66
C TYR A 307 33.79 19.43 18.31
N THR A 308 34.92 20.06 18.43
CA THR A 308 36.12 19.42 19.02
C THR A 308 35.90 19.09 20.50
N THR A 309 35.18 19.96 21.21
CA THR A 309 34.92 19.80 22.64
C THR A 309 33.42 19.79 22.96
N ILE A 310 33.07 19.18 24.09
CA ILE A 310 31.68 19.18 24.58
C ILE A 310 31.23 20.61 24.94
N ASP A 311 32.17 21.49 25.36
CA ASP A 311 31.88 22.86 25.69
C ASP A 311 31.46 23.68 24.47
N GLU A 312 32.08 23.44 23.31
CA GLU A 312 31.66 24.07 22.05
C GLU A 312 30.22 23.67 21.70
N LEU A 313 29.87 22.41 21.82
CA LEU A 313 28.50 21.93 21.65
C LEU A 313 27.54 22.60 22.65
N ASN A 314 27.90 22.59 23.94
CA ASN A 314 27.11 23.19 25.01
C ASN A 314 26.84 24.68 24.76
N ASN A 315 27.82 25.40 24.24
CA ASN A 315 27.68 26.82 23.89
C ASN A 315 26.64 27.04 22.78
N VAL A 316 26.59 26.15 21.76
CA VAL A 316 25.64 26.23 20.65
C VAL A 316 24.26 25.78 21.11
N TRP A 317 24.14 24.60 21.75
CA TRP A 317 22.86 24.01 22.15
C TRP A 317 22.27 24.63 23.42
N LYS A 318 23.05 25.49 24.12
CA LYS A 318 22.71 26.07 25.44
C LYS A 318 22.43 24.96 26.48
N THR A 319 23.26 23.93 26.45
CA THR A 319 23.21 22.77 27.35
C THR A 319 24.41 22.78 28.32
N LYS A 320 24.49 21.81 29.24
CA LYS A 320 25.52 21.67 30.24
C LYS A 320 25.96 20.22 30.40
N TYR A 321 26.25 19.53 29.30
CA TYR A 321 26.78 18.17 29.38
C TYR A 321 28.23 18.22 29.88
N GLU A 322 28.54 17.39 30.86
CA GLU A 322 29.87 17.31 31.44
C GLU A 322 30.90 16.67 30.49
N SER A 323 30.44 15.79 29.63
CA SER A 323 31.27 15.09 28.64
C SER A 323 30.43 14.51 27.49
N TRP A 324 31.08 14.00 26.45
CA TRP A 324 30.44 13.26 25.36
C TRP A 324 29.75 12.00 25.86
N GLU A 325 30.27 11.35 26.89
CA GLU A 325 29.69 10.18 27.54
C GLU A 325 28.42 10.56 28.30
N ALA A 326 28.39 11.75 28.92
CA ALA A 326 27.19 12.28 29.57
C ALA A 326 26.06 12.53 28.54
N LEU A 327 26.37 13.14 27.39
CA LEU A 327 25.45 13.29 26.27
C LEU A 327 24.95 11.92 25.76
N GLN A 328 25.84 10.95 25.60
CA GLN A 328 25.49 9.61 25.12
C GLN A 328 24.55 8.87 26.10
N LYS A 329 24.73 9.05 27.40
CA LYS A 329 23.87 8.45 28.43
C LYS A 329 22.52 9.18 28.56
N SER A 330 22.48 10.48 28.25
CA SER A 330 21.24 11.26 28.31
C SER A 330 20.20 10.73 27.32
N GLN A 331 18.97 10.59 27.74
CA GLN A 331 17.82 10.28 26.88
C GLN A 331 16.91 11.50 26.71
N THR A 332 17.43 12.67 26.99
CA THR A 332 16.71 13.94 26.85
C THR A 332 17.16 14.62 25.55
N ALA A 333 16.20 15.06 24.74
CA ALA A 333 16.51 15.86 23.56
C ALA A 333 16.86 17.30 23.95
N PRO A 334 17.79 17.95 23.21
CA PRO A 334 18.09 19.38 23.41
C PRO A 334 16.89 20.24 22.98
N ASP A 335 16.98 21.53 23.31
CA ASP A 335 16.07 22.52 22.73
C ASP A 335 16.18 22.50 21.21
N ARG A 336 15.05 22.33 20.57
CA ARG A 336 14.95 22.13 19.13
C ARG A 336 15.46 23.34 18.33
N THR A 337 15.24 24.57 18.85
CA THR A 337 15.64 25.79 18.18
C THR A 337 17.15 25.95 18.23
N MET A 338 17.77 25.64 19.38
CA MET A 338 19.22 25.77 19.58
C MET A 338 20.01 24.71 18.82
N ALA A 339 19.48 23.47 18.73
CA ALA A 339 20.13 22.36 18.05
C ALA A 339 19.70 22.16 16.58
N LYS A 340 18.94 23.12 16.03
CA LYS A 340 18.25 23.03 14.74
C LYS A 340 19.13 22.50 13.60
N GLU A 341 20.31 23.07 13.42
CA GLU A 341 21.21 22.72 12.31
C GLU A 341 21.72 21.30 12.41
N ASP A 342 22.12 20.86 13.61
CA ASP A 342 22.64 19.52 13.85
C ASP A 342 21.56 18.47 13.74
N LEU A 343 20.36 18.76 14.24
CA LEU A 343 19.21 17.87 14.13
C LEU A 343 18.81 17.67 12.66
N LEU A 344 18.76 18.75 11.87
CA LEU A 344 18.44 18.68 10.44
C LEU A 344 19.52 17.93 9.65
N ALA A 345 20.80 18.21 9.93
CA ALA A 345 21.91 17.53 9.27
C ALA A 345 21.89 16.02 9.54
N PHE A 346 21.68 15.62 10.79
CA PHE A 346 21.63 14.20 11.14
C PHE A 346 20.36 13.52 10.63
N TYR A 347 19.21 14.20 10.64
CA TYR A 347 18.00 13.70 10.00
C TYR A 347 18.26 13.37 8.53
N THR A 348 18.91 14.29 7.80
CA THR A 348 19.27 14.09 6.40
C THR A 348 20.19 12.88 6.23
N THR A 349 21.14 12.70 7.14
CA THR A 349 22.03 11.53 7.14
C THR A 349 21.27 10.22 7.33
N ILE A 350 20.29 10.17 8.24
CA ILE A 350 19.41 8.99 8.41
C ILE A 350 18.65 8.70 7.10
N ALA A 351 18.04 9.72 6.51
CA ALA A 351 17.26 9.55 5.29
C ALA A 351 18.13 9.10 4.11
N GLU A 352 19.28 9.73 3.91
CA GLU A 352 20.21 9.31 2.85
C GLU A 352 20.75 7.89 3.08
N GLN A 353 21.08 7.51 4.30
CA GLN A 353 21.56 6.16 4.62
C GLN A 353 20.52 5.10 4.29
N TYR A 354 19.24 5.36 4.59
CA TYR A 354 18.15 4.46 4.21
C TYR A 354 18.12 4.21 2.70
N PHE A 355 17.91 5.27 1.91
CA PHE A 355 17.74 5.14 0.46
C PHE A 355 19.01 4.65 -0.24
N LYS A 356 20.17 5.10 0.19
CA LYS A 356 21.48 4.67 -0.33
C LYS A 356 21.70 3.17 -0.15
N THR A 357 21.45 2.64 1.05
CA THR A 357 21.63 1.22 1.36
C THR A 357 20.66 0.36 0.56
N VAL A 358 19.37 0.73 0.52
CA VAL A 358 18.37 0.01 -0.25
C VAL A 358 18.71 0.01 -1.75
N ARG A 359 19.05 1.18 -2.34
CA ARG A 359 19.48 1.27 -3.73
C ARG A 359 20.68 0.39 -4.03
N LYS A 360 21.71 0.45 -3.20
CA LYS A 360 22.93 -0.38 -3.34
C LYS A 360 22.54 -1.84 -3.51
N ILE A 361 21.72 -2.36 -2.60
CA ILE A 361 21.35 -3.78 -2.57
C ILE A 361 20.46 -4.15 -3.76
N ILE A 362 19.48 -3.32 -4.11
CA ILE A 362 18.64 -3.56 -5.30
C ILE A 362 19.53 -3.63 -6.55
N LYS A 363 20.44 -2.67 -6.74
CA LYS A 363 21.27 -2.61 -7.96
C LYS A 363 22.36 -3.67 -8.00
N GLU A 364 22.80 -4.21 -6.87
CA GLU A 364 23.72 -5.37 -6.82
C GLU A 364 23.01 -6.65 -7.28
N ILE A 365 21.73 -6.85 -6.95
CA ILE A 365 21.01 -8.12 -7.19
C ILE A 365 20.16 -8.06 -8.44
N ALA A 366 19.56 -6.90 -8.72
CA ALA A 366 18.67 -6.64 -9.84
C ALA A 366 19.03 -5.30 -10.52
N PRO A 367 20.17 -5.21 -11.22
CA PRO A 367 20.75 -3.95 -11.71
C PRO A 367 19.83 -3.19 -12.66
N ASN A 368 18.99 -3.91 -13.41
CA ASN A 368 18.14 -3.34 -14.45
C ASN A 368 16.74 -2.92 -13.95
N GLN A 369 16.29 -3.44 -12.81
CA GLN A 369 15.00 -3.05 -12.24
C GLN A 369 15.07 -1.68 -11.55
N LEU A 370 13.97 -0.94 -11.59
CA LEU A 370 13.87 0.38 -10.98
C LEU A 370 13.74 0.28 -9.45
N TYR A 371 14.33 1.24 -8.75
CA TYR A 371 14.01 1.51 -7.36
C TYR A 371 12.87 2.53 -7.30
N LEU A 372 11.71 2.12 -6.83
CA LEU A 372 10.45 2.87 -6.90
C LEU A 372 10.15 3.69 -5.63
N GLY A 373 11.09 3.75 -4.67
CA GLY A 373 10.91 4.48 -3.41
C GLY A 373 10.12 3.70 -2.37
N CYS A 374 9.66 4.39 -1.32
CA CYS A 374 9.11 3.78 -0.10
C CYS A 374 7.62 4.12 0.18
N ARG A 375 6.88 4.55 -0.84
CA ARG A 375 5.42 4.80 -0.76
C ARG A 375 5.08 5.78 0.39
N PHE A 376 5.57 7.01 0.28
CA PHE A 376 5.35 8.04 1.28
C PHE A 376 3.86 8.34 1.50
N ALA A 377 3.39 8.27 2.76
CA ALA A 377 2.12 8.85 3.18
C ALA A 377 2.34 10.24 3.80
N TRP A 378 3.27 10.31 4.74
CA TRP A 378 3.71 11.56 5.39
C TRP A 378 5.22 11.70 5.19
N VAL A 379 5.63 12.84 4.65
CA VAL A 379 7.04 13.08 4.34
C VAL A 379 7.39 14.55 4.46
N ASN A 380 8.56 14.82 5.02
CA ASN A 380 9.18 16.14 5.04
C ASN A 380 10.16 16.32 3.86
N GLN A 381 10.65 17.54 3.70
CA GLN A 381 11.52 17.93 2.59
C GLN A 381 12.83 17.13 2.54
N SER A 382 13.48 16.89 3.70
CA SER A 382 14.77 16.19 3.75
C SER A 382 14.65 14.72 3.29
N ALA A 383 13.61 14.02 3.73
CA ALA A 383 13.36 12.65 3.31
C ALA A 383 12.98 12.57 1.81
N ALA A 384 12.17 13.51 1.32
CA ALA A 384 11.81 13.59 -0.09
C ALA A 384 13.04 13.89 -0.98
N ALA A 385 13.93 14.79 -0.54
CA ALA A 385 15.18 15.09 -1.25
C ALA A 385 16.14 13.89 -1.27
N ALA A 386 16.25 13.15 -0.17
CA ALA A 386 17.03 11.92 -0.12
C ALA A 386 16.44 10.84 -1.08
N ALA A 387 15.13 10.69 -1.12
CA ALA A 387 14.48 9.80 -2.08
C ALA A 387 14.77 10.21 -3.52
N ALA A 388 14.69 11.49 -3.86
CA ALA A 388 15.00 12.01 -5.19
C ALA A 388 16.45 11.72 -5.62
N LYS A 389 17.38 11.69 -4.68
CA LYS A 389 18.80 11.42 -4.93
C LYS A 389 19.09 9.95 -5.23
N TYR A 390 18.35 9.03 -4.62
CA TYR A 390 18.67 7.60 -4.64
C TYR A 390 17.63 6.72 -5.35
N CYS A 391 16.39 7.16 -5.51
CA CYS A 391 15.37 6.39 -6.22
C CYS A 391 15.37 6.69 -7.72
N ASP A 392 15.01 5.71 -8.54
CA ASP A 392 14.77 5.93 -9.97
C ASP A 392 13.38 6.56 -10.20
N VAL A 393 12.44 6.29 -9.30
CA VAL A 393 11.09 6.89 -9.22
C VAL A 393 10.74 7.11 -7.75
N VAL A 394 10.18 8.27 -7.39
CA VAL A 394 9.74 8.53 -6.02
C VAL A 394 8.25 8.21 -5.88
N SER A 395 7.89 7.42 -4.88
CA SER A 395 6.51 6.95 -4.70
C SER A 395 5.80 7.58 -3.51
N TYR A 396 4.50 7.80 -3.68
CA TYR A 396 3.59 8.35 -2.68
C TYR A 396 2.31 7.52 -2.61
N ASN A 397 1.69 7.45 -1.43
CA ASN A 397 0.32 7.01 -1.23
C ASN A 397 -0.53 8.27 -1.03
N ILE A 398 -1.43 8.56 -1.97
CA ILE A 398 -2.15 9.85 -1.99
C ILE A 398 -3.65 9.62 -2.00
N TYR A 399 -4.27 9.73 -0.83
CA TYR A 399 -5.69 9.57 -0.62
C TYR A 399 -6.39 10.94 -0.58
N ARG A 400 -6.73 11.47 -1.76
CA ARG A 400 -7.46 12.74 -1.95
C ARG A 400 -8.30 12.68 -3.23
N ARG A 401 -9.01 13.75 -3.56
CA ARG A 401 -9.90 13.77 -4.74
C ARG A 401 -9.14 13.84 -6.07
N ASP A 402 -8.00 14.50 -6.12
CA ASP A 402 -7.12 14.62 -7.29
C ASP A 402 -5.70 15.06 -6.90
N VAL A 403 -4.79 15.13 -7.88
CA VAL A 403 -3.38 15.53 -7.68
C VAL A 403 -2.96 16.71 -8.58
N ARG A 404 -3.91 17.48 -9.10
CA ARG A 404 -3.61 18.60 -10.02
C ARG A 404 -2.63 19.60 -9.42
N ASP A 405 -2.80 19.91 -8.14
CA ASP A 405 -1.97 20.88 -7.40
C ASP A 405 -0.81 20.23 -6.64
N PHE A 406 -0.53 18.94 -6.89
CA PHE A 406 0.56 18.27 -6.20
C PHE A 406 1.90 18.88 -6.59
N LYS A 407 2.73 19.16 -5.58
CA LYS A 407 4.10 19.64 -5.79
C LYS A 407 5.06 18.74 -5.03
N PHE A 408 6.04 18.22 -5.76
CA PHE A 408 7.11 17.46 -5.13
C PHE A 408 7.95 18.39 -4.23
N ASN A 409 8.10 18.03 -2.97
CA ASN A 409 8.78 18.82 -1.97
C ASN A 409 10.29 18.52 -1.83
N GLY A 410 10.85 17.64 -2.67
CA GLY A 410 12.28 17.29 -2.65
C GLY A 410 13.19 18.19 -3.50
N ASN A 411 12.68 19.31 -4.03
CA ASN A 411 13.40 20.29 -4.85
C ASN A 411 14.16 19.69 -6.05
N ALA A 412 13.63 18.67 -6.69
CA ALA A 412 14.21 18.01 -7.85
C ALA A 412 13.14 17.69 -8.90
N ASP A 413 13.54 17.64 -10.15
CA ASP A 413 12.70 17.19 -11.25
C ASP A 413 12.88 15.67 -11.46
N VAL A 414 12.01 14.88 -10.85
CA VAL A 414 12.07 13.43 -10.82
C VAL A 414 10.74 12.81 -11.22
N PRO A 415 10.72 11.60 -11.77
CA PRO A 415 9.48 10.87 -12.01
C PRO A 415 8.86 10.44 -10.68
N LEU A 416 7.55 10.55 -10.60
CA LEU A 416 6.74 10.20 -9.43
C LEU A 416 5.76 9.08 -9.78
N ILE A 417 5.42 8.24 -8.80
CA ILE A 417 4.36 7.25 -8.94
C ILE A 417 3.47 7.25 -7.69
N ILE A 418 2.17 7.11 -7.90
CA ILE A 418 1.23 6.90 -6.80
C ILE A 418 1.14 5.41 -6.54
N GLY A 419 1.60 5.00 -5.36
CA GLY A 419 1.58 3.61 -4.92
C GLY A 419 0.20 3.18 -4.44
N GLU A 420 -0.58 4.11 -3.85
CA GLU A 420 -1.93 3.81 -3.36
C GLU A 420 -2.87 5.01 -3.53
N PHE A 421 -4.08 4.71 -3.97
CA PHE A 421 -5.25 5.60 -3.88
C PHE A 421 -6.53 4.77 -3.93
N HIS A 422 -7.61 5.23 -3.32
CA HIS A 422 -8.93 4.63 -3.46
C HIS A 422 -10.09 5.61 -3.21
N PHE A 423 -11.27 5.17 -3.60
CA PHE A 423 -12.57 5.72 -3.24
C PHE A 423 -13.49 4.58 -2.81
N GLY A 424 -14.40 4.81 -1.90
CA GLY A 424 -15.36 3.81 -1.45
C GLY A 424 -16.75 4.39 -1.19
N ALA A 425 -17.77 3.52 -1.21
CA ALA A 425 -19.17 3.85 -0.98
C ALA A 425 -19.86 2.81 -0.10
N LEU A 426 -20.99 3.17 0.53
CA LEU A 426 -21.72 2.28 1.44
C LEU A 426 -23.01 1.70 0.85
N ASP A 427 -23.23 1.85 -0.43
CA ASP A 427 -24.44 1.42 -1.13
C ASP A 427 -24.47 -0.07 -1.48
N ARG A 428 -23.37 -0.78 -1.28
CA ARG A 428 -23.21 -2.24 -1.57
C ARG A 428 -22.94 -3.10 -0.32
N GLY A 429 -23.50 -2.73 0.84
CA GLY A 429 -23.54 -3.54 2.04
C GLY A 429 -22.27 -3.57 2.89
N MET A 430 -21.28 -2.77 2.60
CA MET A 430 -20.10 -2.56 3.44
C MET A 430 -20.32 -1.46 4.48
N PHE A 431 -19.49 -1.42 5.52
CA PHE A 431 -19.65 -0.53 6.67
C PHE A 431 -18.69 0.65 6.68
N HIS A 432 -17.65 0.64 5.84
CA HIS A 432 -16.66 1.71 5.77
C HIS A 432 -16.21 1.98 4.33
N THR A 433 -16.13 3.27 3.99
CA THR A 433 -15.75 3.72 2.63
C THR A 433 -14.25 3.65 2.35
N GLY A 434 -13.43 3.42 3.36
CA GLY A 434 -12.01 3.74 3.27
C GLY A 434 -11.77 5.25 3.45
N LEU A 435 -10.61 5.73 2.99
CA LEU A 435 -10.09 7.06 3.33
C LEU A 435 -10.74 8.20 2.51
N VAL A 436 -11.27 7.91 1.33
CA VAL A 436 -11.93 8.93 0.49
C VAL A 436 -13.35 8.49 0.16
N PRO A 437 -14.36 9.01 0.89
CA PRO A 437 -15.74 8.59 0.73
C PRO A 437 -16.38 9.14 -0.54
N THR A 438 -17.29 8.36 -1.09
CA THR A 438 -18.25 8.73 -2.14
C THR A 438 -19.66 8.29 -1.75
N SER A 439 -20.68 8.87 -2.38
CA SER A 439 -22.08 8.60 -2.03
C SER A 439 -22.63 7.30 -2.65
N SER A 440 -22.00 6.82 -3.73
CA SER A 440 -22.49 5.66 -4.50
C SER A 440 -21.38 5.09 -5.39
N GLN A 441 -21.60 3.87 -5.95
CA GLN A 441 -20.69 3.29 -6.94
C GLN A 441 -20.54 4.15 -8.19
N LYS A 442 -21.59 4.86 -8.60
CA LYS A 442 -21.54 5.81 -9.73
C LYS A 442 -20.59 6.98 -9.44
N GLU A 443 -20.69 7.60 -8.25
CA GLU A 443 -19.76 8.67 -7.85
C GLU A 443 -18.35 8.13 -7.66
N ARG A 444 -18.21 6.92 -7.11
CA ARG A 444 -16.93 6.23 -6.96
C ARG A 444 -16.21 6.05 -8.30
N ALA A 445 -16.93 5.58 -9.32
CA ALA A 445 -16.41 5.45 -10.67
C ALA A 445 -16.02 6.80 -11.30
N ALA A 446 -16.85 7.84 -11.13
CA ALA A 446 -16.52 9.18 -11.61
C ALA A 446 -15.29 9.77 -10.91
N ALA A 447 -15.19 9.62 -9.59
CA ALA A 447 -14.02 10.05 -8.81
C ALA A 447 -12.74 9.32 -9.22
N TYR A 448 -12.83 8.00 -9.48
CA TYR A 448 -11.73 7.21 -10.01
C TYR A 448 -11.19 7.79 -11.32
N LEU A 449 -12.07 8.01 -12.31
CA LEU A 449 -11.66 8.49 -13.62
C LEU A 449 -11.07 9.90 -13.56
N ASP A 450 -11.63 10.79 -12.73
CA ASP A 450 -11.13 12.15 -12.55
C ASP A 450 -9.76 12.15 -11.85
N TYR A 451 -9.58 11.29 -10.84
CA TYR A 451 -8.27 11.11 -10.19
C TYR A 451 -7.21 10.64 -11.17
N VAL A 452 -7.47 9.53 -11.90
CA VAL A 452 -6.52 8.99 -12.87
C VAL A 452 -6.19 10.01 -13.96
N ARG A 453 -7.20 10.78 -14.42
CA ARG A 453 -6.96 11.89 -15.35
C ARG A 453 -5.99 12.92 -14.78
N SER A 454 -6.19 13.33 -13.54
CA SER A 454 -5.30 14.31 -12.89
C SER A 454 -3.86 13.81 -12.77
N VAL A 455 -3.67 12.49 -12.57
CA VAL A 455 -2.34 11.86 -12.55
C VAL A 455 -1.72 11.80 -13.95
N VAL A 456 -2.50 11.41 -14.97
CA VAL A 456 -2.03 11.33 -16.36
C VAL A 456 -1.63 12.72 -16.89
N GLU A 457 -2.38 13.75 -16.56
CA GLU A 457 -2.10 15.14 -16.99
C GLU A 457 -0.92 15.77 -16.25
N HIS A 458 -0.56 15.29 -15.08
CA HIS A 458 0.55 15.84 -14.30
C HIS A 458 1.91 15.48 -14.91
N PRO A 459 2.85 16.45 -15.08
CA PRO A 459 4.10 16.23 -15.83
C PRO A 459 5.07 15.24 -15.16
N SER A 460 4.98 15.06 -13.86
CA SER A 460 5.93 14.22 -13.12
C SER A 460 5.43 12.80 -12.85
N PHE A 461 4.10 12.54 -12.83
CA PHE A 461 3.62 11.21 -12.54
C PHE A 461 3.73 10.27 -13.75
N VAL A 462 4.27 9.07 -13.48
CA VAL A 462 4.44 7.98 -14.45
C VAL A 462 3.49 6.81 -14.23
N GLY A 463 2.62 6.91 -13.23
CA GLY A 463 1.62 5.89 -12.93
C GLY A 463 0.88 6.11 -11.62
N CYS A 464 -0.18 5.31 -11.44
CA CYS A 464 -0.94 5.21 -10.19
C CYS A 464 -1.50 3.80 -10.02
N HIS A 465 -1.51 3.32 -8.77
CA HIS A 465 -2.00 2.00 -8.41
C HIS A 465 -3.19 2.11 -7.45
N TRP A 466 -4.27 1.43 -7.81
CA TRP A 466 -5.48 1.36 -7.01
C TRP A 466 -5.29 0.42 -5.82
N PHE A 467 -5.55 0.87 -4.63
CA PHE A 467 -5.61 0.06 -3.41
C PHE A 467 -7.07 -0.18 -3.04
N GLN A 468 -7.60 -1.39 -3.28
CA GLN A 468 -6.98 -2.64 -3.68
C GLN A 468 -7.90 -3.45 -4.63
N TYR A 469 -7.47 -4.66 -5.03
CA TYR A 469 -8.19 -5.49 -5.98
C TYR A 469 -9.57 -5.96 -5.50
N GLN A 470 -9.70 -6.41 -4.25
CA GLN A 470 -10.93 -6.93 -3.68
C GLN A 470 -11.33 -6.12 -2.44
N ASP A 471 -12.63 -5.99 -2.16
CA ASP A 471 -13.10 -5.44 -0.90
C ASP A 471 -12.45 -6.18 0.27
N GLN A 472 -12.18 -5.44 1.33
CA GLN A 472 -11.74 -6.05 2.57
C GLN A 472 -12.90 -6.86 3.21
N PRO A 473 -12.61 -7.78 4.13
CA PRO A 473 -13.65 -8.54 4.81
C PRO A 473 -14.69 -7.63 5.46
N THR A 474 -15.97 -7.95 5.30
CA THR A 474 -17.10 -7.13 5.80
C THR A 474 -17.00 -6.82 7.30
N THR A 475 -16.44 -7.73 8.09
CA THR A 475 -16.24 -7.57 9.54
C THR A 475 -14.82 -7.16 9.93
N GLY A 476 -14.00 -6.77 8.96
CA GLY A 476 -12.62 -6.36 9.14
C GLY A 476 -11.60 -7.48 8.87
N ARG A 477 -10.46 -7.09 8.29
CA ARG A 477 -9.32 -8.01 8.09
C ARG A 477 -8.53 -8.22 9.39
N ALA A 478 -7.77 -9.31 9.46
CA ALA A 478 -7.04 -9.68 10.68
C ALA A 478 -5.96 -8.65 11.07
N LEU A 479 -5.28 -8.04 10.09
CA LEU A 479 -4.10 -7.19 10.32
C LEU A 479 -4.39 -6.01 11.26
N ASP A 480 -5.47 -5.28 11.02
CA ASP A 480 -5.77 -3.99 11.65
C ASP A 480 -7.27 -3.72 11.85
N GLY A 481 -8.13 -4.64 11.39
CA GLY A 481 -9.58 -4.51 11.48
C GLY A 481 -10.23 -3.68 10.38
N GLU A 482 -9.50 -3.23 9.37
CA GLU A 482 -10.09 -2.50 8.24
C GLU A 482 -11.12 -3.35 7.49
N ASN A 483 -12.24 -2.70 7.12
CA ASN A 483 -13.37 -3.30 6.41
C ASN A 483 -13.87 -2.40 5.27
N TYR A 484 -12.94 -1.90 4.46
CA TYR A 484 -13.18 -0.89 3.44
C TYR A 484 -13.85 -1.44 2.18
N GLN A 485 -14.83 -0.71 1.67
CA GLN A 485 -15.44 -0.96 0.36
C GLN A 485 -14.58 -0.27 -0.72
N ILE A 486 -13.52 -0.92 -1.14
CA ILE A 486 -12.51 -0.35 -2.04
C ILE A 486 -12.09 -1.29 -3.18
N GLY A 487 -12.68 -2.49 -3.27
CA GLY A 487 -12.34 -3.48 -4.29
C GLY A 487 -12.77 -3.10 -5.71
N LEU A 488 -12.13 -3.69 -6.70
CA LEU A 488 -12.67 -3.82 -8.06
C LEU A 488 -13.75 -4.91 -8.09
N VAL A 489 -13.65 -5.85 -7.18
CA VAL A 489 -14.62 -6.92 -6.93
C VAL A 489 -15.03 -6.93 -5.46
N ASP A 490 -16.24 -7.37 -5.17
CA ASP A 490 -16.75 -7.57 -3.81
C ASP A 490 -16.19 -8.84 -3.15
N ILE A 491 -16.57 -9.10 -1.89
CA ILE A 491 -16.15 -10.29 -1.14
C ILE A 491 -16.63 -11.60 -1.77
N ALA A 492 -17.70 -11.60 -2.57
CA ALA A 492 -18.19 -12.73 -3.33
C ALA A 492 -17.55 -12.87 -4.72
N ASP A 493 -16.51 -12.07 -5.00
CA ASP A 493 -15.80 -12.00 -6.28
C ASP A 493 -16.71 -11.58 -7.45
N THR A 494 -17.61 -10.61 -7.20
CA THR A 494 -18.46 -9.99 -8.21
C THR A 494 -17.88 -8.62 -8.59
N PRO A 495 -17.55 -8.35 -9.87
CA PRO A 495 -17.02 -7.05 -10.30
C PRO A 495 -18.03 -5.90 -10.08
N TYR A 496 -17.53 -4.73 -9.68
CA TYR A 496 -18.29 -3.50 -9.63
C TYR A 496 -18.39 -2.90 -11.03
N LYS A 497 -19.54 -3.11 -11.69
CA LYS A 497 -19.75 -2.76 -13.09
C LYS A 497 -19.42 -1.29 -13.38
N GLU A 498 -19.90 -0.37 -12.55
CA GLU A 498 -19.70 1.07 -12.71
C GLU A 498 -18.20 1.42 -12.72
N LEU A 499 -17.43 0.77 -11.85
CA LEU A 499 -15.98 1.01 -11.75
C LEU A 499 -15.24 0.39 -12.94
N ILE A 500 -15.58 -0.83 -13.34
CA ILE A 500 -14.95 -1.51 -14.48
C ILE A 500 -15.22 -0.77 -15.80
N GLU A 501 -16.42 -0.20 -15.99
CA GLU A 501 -16.75 0.60 -17.17
C GLU A 501 -15.84 1.83 -17.34
N VAL A 502 -15.45 2.48 -16.24
CA VAL A 502 -14.55 3.65 -16.31
C VAL A 502 -13.08 3.26 -16.35
N THR A 503 -12.66 2.16 -15.72
CA THR A 503 -11.27 1.68 -15.85
C THR A 503 -10.92 1.32 -17.28
N ARG A 504 -11.87 0.80 -18.06
CA ARG A 504 -11.72 0.52 -19.51
C ARG A 504 -11.49 1.76 -20.37
N GLN A 505 -11.81 2.96 -19.87
CA GLN A 505 -11.57 4.22 -20.58
C GLN A 505 -10.14 4.76 -20.35
N VAL A 506 -9.47 4.29 -19.29
CA VAL A 506 -8.14 4.79 -18.91
C VAL A 506 -7.07 4.54 -19.99
N PRO A 507 -7.02 3.40 -20.70
CA PRO A 507 -6.05 3.17 -21.76
C PRO A 507 -6.02 4.24 -22.88
N GLU A 508 -7.18 4.77 -23.24
CA GLU A 508 -7.25 5.88 -24.20
C GLU A 508 -6.80 7.20 -23.58
N LEU A 509 -7.11 7.40 -22.28
CA LEU A 509 -6.73 8.60 -21.55
C LEU A 509 -5.20 8.69 -21.38
N MET A 510 -4.53 7.56 -21.04
CA MET A 510 -3.08 7.50 -20.80
C MET A 510 -2.27 7.94 -22.03
N TYR A 511 -2.76 7.64 -23.24
CA TYR A 511 -2.02 7.71 -24.48
C TYR A 511 -2.66 8.66 -25.52
N ARG A 512 -3.31 9.72 -25.02
CA ARG A 512 -3.79 10.80 -25.90
C ARG A 512 -2.61 11.62 -26.45
N LYS A 513 -2.71 11.96 -27.76
CA LYS A 513 -1.80 12.89 -28.42
C LYS A 513 -2.03 14.33 -27.96
#